data_06d29613f4de7001ac45cbd30baa06c1
#
_entry.id   06d29613f4de7001ac45cbd30baa06c1
#
_cell.length_a   1.000
_cell.length_b   1.000
_cell.length_c   1.000
_cell.angle_alpha   90.00
_cell.angle_beta   90.00
_cell.angle_gamma   90.00
#
_symmetry.space_group_name_H-M   'P 1'
#
loop_
_entity.id
_entity.type
_entity.pdbx_description
1 polymer ?
#
loop_
_entity_poly.entity_id
_entity_poly.type
_entity_poly.pdbx_seq_one_letter_code
_entity_poly.pdbx_strand_id
1 'polypeptide(L)'
;MNKEWSDLNKAMQQLLKKRDTFNEGIAALFRLRDELYNTMLSLREELSRGDFDAMPYPKAKGYHCKNIAYSMWHIFRIEDITANTLIAVREQVFFTGDYQRRINSPIITTGNELSGDEIASFTKVLDIGALYEYISDVKQSTEDTVLGMDFDKLKTKIPTERREKLISLEVVSRSEDAFWLVDYWCGKDIRGLIQMPFSRHHIMHTEAMLRIRDGLPRRT
;
A
#
# COMPACT_ATOMS: atom_id res chain seq x y z
N MET A 1 -17.73 4.88 -1.86
CA MET A 1 -16.71 4.28 -2.75
C MET A 1 -16.74 4.99 -4.07
N ASN A 2 -15.59 5.47 -4.54
CA ASN A 2 -15.46 6.12 -5.85
C ASN A 2 -15.87 5.10 -6.93
N LYS A 3 -16.89 5.46 -7.72
CA LYS A 3 -17.48 4.55 -8.71
C LYS A 3 -16.47 4.19 -9.81
N GLU A 4 -15.70 5.16 -10.27
CA GLU A 4 -14.72 4.97 -11.34
C GLU A 4 -13.61 4.00 -10.93
N TRP A 5 -13.01 4.19 -9.75
CA TRP A 5 -12.01 3.26 -9.21
C TRP A 5 -12.57 1.85 -9.00
N SER A 6 -13.83 1.77 -8.51
CA SER A 6 -14.49 0.47 -8.34
C SER A 6 -14.71 -0.23 -9.67
N ASP A 7 -15.10 0.49 -10.71
CA ASP A 7 -15.37 -0.07 -12.03
C ASP A 7 -14.05 -0.48 -12.73
N LEU A 8 -12.99 0.34 -12.65
CA LEU A 8 -11.64 -0.01 -13.11
C LEU A 8 -11.12 -1.27 -12.40
N ASN A 9 -11.25 -1.35 -11.07
CA ASN A 9 -10.82 -2.52 -10.32
C ASN A 9 -11.58 -3.79 -10.71
N LYS A 10 -12.89 -3.70 -10.94
CA LYS A 10 -13.70 -4.85 -11.44
C LYS A 10 -13.28 -5.26 -12.84
N ALA A 11 -13.08 -4.30 -13.74
CA ALA A 11 -12.62 -4.55 -15.11
C ALA A 11 -11.27 -5.26 -15.10
N MET A 12 -10.28 -4.73 -14.38
CA MET A 12 -8.98 -5.34 -14.20
C MET A 12 -9.09 -6.79 -13.71
N GLN A 13 -9.89 -7.03 -12.66
CA GLN A 13 -10.09 -8.39 -12.11
C GLN A 13 -10.68 -9.37 -13.12
N GLN A 14 -11.59 -8.94 -14.00
CA GLN A 14 -12.17 -9.80 -15.04
C GLN A 14 -11.16 -10.07 -16.17
N LEU A 15 -10.46 -9.03 -16.62
CA LEU A 15 -9.49 -9.12 -17.70
C LEU A 15 -8.30 -10.04 -17.34
N LEU A 16 -7.83 -10.00 -16.10
CA LEU A 16 -6.74 -10.86 -15.58
C LEU A 16 -7.12 -12.35 -15.46
N LYS A 17 -8.36 -12.74 -15.75
CA LYS A 17 -8.79 -14.17 -15.72
C LYS A 17 -8.42 -14.93 -16.98
N LYS A 18 -8.19 -14.24 -18.10
CA LYS A 18 -8.01 -14.85 -19.42
C LYS A 18 -6.69 -14.39 -20.03
N ARG A 19 -6.01 -15.31 -20.73
CA ARG A 19 -4.74 -15.00 -21.41
C ARG A 19 -4.90 -13.91 -22.47
N ASP A 20 -5.97 -14.01 -23.27
CA ASP A 20 -6.18 -13.09 -24.41
C ASP A 20 -6.43 -11.63 -23.97
N THR A 21 -6.90 -11.42 -22.72
CA THR A 21 -7.17 -10.10 -22.18
C THR A 21 -6.18 -9.69 -21.06
N PHE A 22 -5.11 -10.47 -20.87
CA PHE A 22 -4.14 -10.24 -19.80
C PHE A 22 -3.50 -8.85 -19.87
N ASN A 23 -3.01 -8.45 -21.05
CA ASN A 23 -2.35 -7.15 -21.24
C ASN A 23 -3.33 -5.98 -21.00
N GLU A 24 -4.58 -6.12 -21.41
CA GLU A 24 -5.63 -5.13 -21.09
C GLU A 24 -5.89 -5.06 -19.58
N GLY A 25 -5.83 -6.20 -18.90
CA GLY A 25 -5.94 -6.26 -17.43
C GLY A 25 -4.80 -5.54 -16.72
N ILE A 26 -3.57 -5.67 -17.22
CA ILE A 26 -2.40 -4.94 -16.71
C ILE A 26 -2.55 -3.44 -16.98
N ALA A 27 -2.97 -3.04 -18.19
CA ALA A 27 -3.23 -1.64 -18.52
C ALA A 27 -4.31 -1.03 -17.61
N ALA A 28 -5.39 -1.77 -17.31
CA ALA A 28 -6.43 -1.33 -16.38
C ALA A 28 -5.92 -1.19 -14.94
N LEU A 29 -5.02 -2.08 -14.51
CA LEU A 29 -4.34 -1.97 -13.21
C LEU A 29 -3.52 -0.68 -13.14
N PHE A 30 -2.69 -0.41 -14.14
CA PHE A 30 -1.81 0.77 -14.14
C PHE A 30 -2.62 2.06 -14.19
N ARG A 31 -3.67 2.13 -15.01
CA ARG A 31 -4.57 3.27 -15.02
C ARG A 31 -5.18 3.53 -13.64
N LEU A 32 -5.66 2.50 -12.95
CA LEU A 32 -6.19 2.62 -11.59
C LEU A 32 -5.11 3.16 -10.62
N ARG A 33 -3.91 2.60 -10.70
CA ARG A 33 -2.77 2.99 -9.84
C ARG A 33 -2.35 4.44 -10.07
N ASP A 34 -2.33 4.89 -11.34
CA ASP A 34 -2.03 6.28 -11.70
C ASP A 34 -3.07 7.24 -11.16
N GLU A 35 -4.36 6.93 -11.24
CA GLU A 35 -5.43 7.76 -10.67
C GLU A 35 -5.32 7.88 -9.14
N LEU A 36 -5.03 6.76 -8.45
CA LEU A 36 -4.83 6.74 -7.00
C LEU A 36 -3.57 7.51 -6.58
N TYR A 37 -2.48 7.33 -7.32
CA TYR A 37 -1.23 8.04 -7.08
C TYR A 37 -1.37 9.56 -7.31
N ASN A 38 -2.00 9.97 -8.40
CA ASN A 38 -2.27 11.38 -8.68
C ASN A 38 -3.17 12.01 -7.61
N THR A 39 -4.13 11.24 -7.08
CA THR A 39 -4.95 11.69 -5.93
C THR A 39 -4.08 11.90 -4.68
N MET A 40 -3.10 11.03 -4.42
CA MET A 40 -2.16 11.24 -3.30
C MET A 40 -1.25 12.45 -3.53
N LEU A 41 -0.80 12.69 -4.78
CA LEU A 41 -0.02 13.88 -5.12
C LEU A 41 -0.82 15.17 -4.89
N SER A 42 -2.12 15.20 -5.24
CA SER A 42 -2.97 16.37 -4.98
C SER A 42 -3.08 16.68 -3.48
N LEU A 43 -3.11 15.66 -2.61
CA LEU A 43 -3.09 15.87 -1.16
C LEU A 43 -1.80 16.59 -0.70
N ARG A 44 -0.66 16.36 -1.36
CA ARG A 44 0.59 17.07 -1.04
C ARG A 44 0.50 18.58 -1.33
N GLU A 45 -0.22 18.94 -2.38
CA GLU A 45 -0.39 20.33 -2.78
C GLU A 45 -1.46 21.05 -1.94
N GLU A 46 -2.49 20.32 -1.52
CA GLU A 46 -3.65 20.86 -0.80
C GLU A 46 -3.41 21.00 0.72
N LEU A 47 -2.56 20.14 1.31
CA LEU A 47 -2.46 19.94 2.75
C LEU A 47 -1.15 20.44 3.32
N SER A 48 -1.22 20.96 4.55
CA SER A 48 -0.01 21.26 5.34
C SER A 48 0.48 20.02 6.09
N ARG A 49 1.72 20.10 6.63
CA ARG A 49 2.31 19.01 7.40
C ARG A 49 1.40 18.49 8.53
N GLY A 50 0.75 19.40 9.28
CA GLY A 50 -0.11 19.01 10.40
C GLY A 50 -1.40 18.31 9.98
N ASP A 51 -1.87 18.54 8.74
CA ASP A 51 -3.07 17.88 8.21
C ASP A 51 -2.81 16.39 7.95
N PHE A 52 -1.57 15.99 7.62
CA PHE A 52 -1.19 14.60 7.43
C PHE A 52 -1.29 13.77 8.70
N ASP A 53 -1.12 14.39 9.87
CA ASP A 53 -1.19 13.73 11.18
C ASP A 53 -2.57 13.84 11.82
N ALA A 54 -3.47 14.64 11.25
CA ALA A 54 -4.78 14.88 11.83
C ALA A 54 -5.65 13.60 11.85
N MET A 55 -6.32 13.38 12.96
CA MET A 55 -7.24 12.24 13.17
C MET A 55 -8.66 12.74 13.47
N PRO A 56 -9.40 13.28 12.46
CA PRO A 56 -10.72 13.86 12.70
C PRO A 56 -11.78 12.84 13.12
N TYR A 57 -11.52 11.56 12.90
CA TYR A 57 -12.46 10.47 13.18
C TYR A 57 -11.88 9.38 14.11
N PRO A 58 -11.38 9.71 15.34
CA PRO A 58 -10.64 8.75 16.17
C PRO A 58 -11.51 7.58 16.66
N LYS A 59 -12.85 7.75 16.68
CA LYS A 59 -13.82 6.72 17.08
C LYS A 59 -14.33 5.85 15.92
N ALA A 60 -13.91 6.13 14.68
CA ALA A 60 -14.28 5.31 13.54
C ALA A 60 -13.63 3.92 13.63
N LYS A 61 -14.16 2.94 12.88
CA LYS A 61 -13.64 1.56 12.88
C LYS A 61 -12.66 1.33 11.73
N GLY A 62 -11.72 0.42 11.96
CA GLY A 62 -10.77 -0.07 10.95
C GLY A 62 -9.85 1.04 10.44
N TYR A 63 -9.66 1.12 9.12
CA TYR A 63 -8.79 2.11 8.48
C TYR A 63 -9.35 3.55 8.50
N HIS A 64 -10.60 3.73 8.89
CA HIS A 64 -11.23 5.05 8.98
C HIS A 64 -10.85 5.87 10.23
N CYS A 65 -10.24 5.24 11.25
CA CYS A 65 -9.75 5.93 12.45
C CYS A 65 -8.25 6.27 12.37
N LYS A 66 -7.66 6.17 11.20
CA LYS A 66 -6.24 6.45 10.95
C LYS A 66 -6.07 7.89 10.47
N ASN A 67 -4.82 8.32 10.23
CA ASN A 67 -4.51 9.58 9.55
C ASN A 67 -3.92 9.34 8.14
N ILE A 68 -3.67 10.43 7.42
CA ILE A 68 -3.20 10.36 6.03
C ILE A 68 -1.79 9.78 5.96
N ALA A 69 -0.86 10.28 6.77
CA ALA A 69 0.53 9.81 6.77
C ALA A 69 0.65 8.32 7.09
N TYR A 70 -0.11 7.83 8.09
CA TYR A 70 -0.19 6.40 8.38
C TYR A 70 -0.73 5.60 7.19
N SER A 71 -1.82 6.06 6.58
CA SER A 71 -2.43 5.33 5.45
C SER A 71 -1.47 5.22 4.27
N MET A 72 -0.73 6.29 3.95
CA MET A 72 0.30 6.29 2.92
C MET A 72 1.43 5.31 3.27
N TRP A 73 1.98 5.39 4.48
CA TRP A 73 2.98 4.43 4.95
C TRP A 73 2.50 2.99 4.82
N HIS A 74 1.35 2.69 5.40
CA HIS A 74 0.79 1.36 5.52
C HIS A 74 0.59 0.68 4.16
N ILE A 75 -0.04 1.36 3.21
CA ILE A 75 -0.31 0.75 1.90
C ILE A 75 0.97 0.49 1.12
N PHE A 76 1.94 1.39 1.15
CA PHE A 76 3.17 1.22 0.39
C PHE A 76 4.19 0.29 1.07
N ARG A 77 4.19 0.21 2.42
CA ARG A 77 4.95 -0.86 3.10
C ARG A 77 4.42 -2.24 2.74
N ILE A 78 3.10 -2.43 2.75
CA ILE A 78 2.47 -3.69 2.33
C ILE A 78 2.79 -4.00 0.87
N GLU A 79 2.71 -3.02 -0.01
CA GLU A 79 3.02 -3.19 -1.42
C GLU A 79 4.49 -3.57 -1.64
N ASP A 80 5.44 -2.85 -1.04
CA ASP A 80 6.86 -3.11 -1.14
C ASP A 80 7.21 -4.53 -0.66
N ILE A 81 6.69 -4.91 0.51
CA ILE A 81 6.89 -6.25 1.06
C ILE A 81 6.36 -7.33 0.10
N THR A 82 5.15 -7.17 -0.38
CA THR A 82 4.50 -8.21 -1.21
C THR A 82 5.08 -8.25 -2.63
N ALA A 83 5.37 -7.11 -3.24
CA ALA A 83 5.96 -7.03 -4.58
C ALA A 83 7.41 -7.53 -4.59
N ASN A 84 8.25 -7.02 -3.70
CA ASN A 84 9.67 -7.27 -3.74
C ASN A 84 10.07 -8.57 -3.03
N THR A 85 9.56 -8.82 -1.80
CA THR A 85 9.92 -10.05 -1.08
C THR A 85 9.18 -11.28 -1.59
N LEU A 86 7.85 -11.18 -1.82
CA LEU A 86 7.05 -12.37 -2.14
C LEU A 86 6.99 -12.67 -3.64
N ILE A 87 6.96 -11.67 -4.51
CA ILE A 87 6.82 -11.88 -5.96
C ILE A 87 8.17 -11.83 -6.67
N ALA A 88 8.89 -10.71 -6.59
CA ALA A 88 10.13 -10.48 -7.32
C ALA A 88 11.35 -11.18 -6.71
N VAL A 89 11.27 -11.61 -5.44
CA VAL A 89 12.38 -12.27 -4.69
C VAL A 89 13.64 -11.41 -4.66
N ARG A 90 13.45 -10.13 -4.35
CA ARG A 90 14.53 -9.14 -4.21
C ARG A 90 14.40 -8.36 -2.92
N GLU A 91 15.38 -7.56 -2.60
CA GLU A 91 15.36 -6.66 -1.47
C GLU A 91 14.28 -5.58 -1.66
N GLN A 92 13.65 -5.16 -0.56
CA GLN A 92 12.62 -4.14 -0.55
C GLN A 92 13.22 -2.77 -0.88
N VAL A 93 12.48 -1.95 -1.61
CA VAL A 93 12.83 -0.56 -1.90
C VAL A 93 13.12 0.22 -0.62
N PHE A 94 12.39 -0.08 0.44
CA PHE A 94 12.58 0.52 1.76
C PHE A 94 14.02 0.42 2.27
N PHE A 95 14.66 -0.73 2.08
CA PHE A 95 16.04 -0.97 2.53
C PHE A 95 17.06 -0.47 1.49
N THR A 96 16.87 -0.77 0.21
CA THR A 96 17.82 -0.37 -0.84
C THR A 96 17.91 1.15 -1.01
N GLY A 97 16.82 1.87 -0.76
CA GLY A 97 16.75 3.33 -0.81
C GLY A 97 17.06 4.03 0.52
N ASP A 98 17.47 3.30 1.57
CA ASP A 98 17.70 3.84 2.93
C ASP A 98 16.50 4.64 3.46
N TYR A 99 15.30 4.19 3.12
CA TYR A 99 14.07 4.93 3.43
C TYR A 99 13.72 4.94 4.91
N GLN A 100 14.21 3.98 5.71
CA GLN A 100 14.05 4.07 7.16
C GLN A 100 14.64 5.36 7.73
N ARG A 101 15.86 5.68 7.34
CA ARG A 101 16.55 6.91 7.78
C ARG A 101 15.95 8.15 7.11
N ARG A 102 15.72 8.12 5.80
CA ARG A 102 15.22 9.26 5.02
C ARG A 102 13.83 9.70 5.48
N ILE A 103 12.91 8.76 5.70
CA ILE A 103 11.57 9.03 6.22
C ILE A 103 11.59 9.33 7.73
N ASN A 104 12.69 9.03 8.41
CA ASN A 104 12.78 9.06 9.88
C ASN A 104 11.78 8.10 10.53
N SER A 105 11.64 6.89 9.97
CA SER A 105 10.68 5.92 10.48
C SER A 105 11.22 5.14 11.68
N PRO A 106 10.55 5.16 12.82
CA PRO A 106 10.93 4.35 13.99
C PRO A 106 10.60 2.86 13.83
N ILE A 107 9.82 2.49 12.81
CA ILE A 107 9.44 1.09 12.54
C ILE A 107 9.81 0.70 11.11
N ILE A 108 9.95 -0.62 10.90
CA ILE A 108 10.14 -1.23 9.57
C ILE A 108 8.93 -2.05 9.13
N THR A 109 7.95 -2.19 10.00
CA THR A 109 6.75 -3.00 9.83
C THR A 109 5.68 -2.27 9.02
N THR A 110 4.56 -2.95 8.80
CA THR A 110 3.39 -2.38 8.12
C THR A 110 2.61 -1.37 8.96
N GLY A 111 2.87 -1.30 10.26
CA GLY A 111 2.15 -0.46 11.21
C GLY A 111 0.78 -1.02 11.63
N ASN A 112 0.41 -2.25 11.25
CA ASN A 112 -0.86 -2.86 11.65
C ASN A 112 -1.01 -2.98 13.17
N GLU A 113 0.10 -3.15 13.86
CA GLU A 113 0.17 -3.22 15.32
C GLU A 113 -0.11 -1.89 16.02
N LEU A 114 -0.06 -0.76 15.29
CA LEU A 114 -0.24 0.56 15.88
C LEU A 114 -1.71 0.95 16.02
N SER A 115 -2.05 1.59 17.12
CA SER A 115 -3.38 2.10 17.41
C SER A 115 -3.35 3.49 18.05
N GLY A 116 -4.42 4.24 17.92
CA GLY A 116 -4.66 5.50 18.65
C GLY A 116 -3.43 6.43 18.73
N ASP A 117 -2.93 6.65 19.94
CA ASP A 117 -1.80 7.54 20.23
C ASP A 117 -0.46 7.04 19.64
N GLU A 118 -0.31 5.73 19.43
CA GLU A 118 0.88 5.18 18.80
C GLU A 118 0.96 5.61 17.33
N ILE A 119 -0.18 5.65 16.61
CA ILE A 119 -0.24 6.19 15.24
C ILE A 119 0.11 7.67 15.22
N ALA A 120 -0.46 8.47 16.14
CA ALA A 120 -0.17 9.88 16.23
C ALA A 120 1.33 10.14 16.52
N SER A 121 1.91 9.38 17.42
CA SER A 121 3.35 9.48 17.76
C SER A 121 4.23 9.05 16.58
N PHE A 122 3.87 7.96 15.90
CA PHE A 122 4.57 7.46 14.72
C PHE A 122 4.57 8.47 13.58
N THR A 123 3.40 8.98 13.22
CA THR A 123 3.28 9.84 12.02
C THR A 123 3.88 11.22 12.23
N LYS A 124 3.90 11.72 13.47
CA LYS A 124 4.46 13.03 13.83
C LYS A 124 5.93 13.18 13.45
N VAL A 125 6.70 12.10 13.49
CA VAL A 125 8.15 12.14 13.25
C VAL A 125 8.53 11.88 11.80
N LEU A 126 7.58 11.45 10.94
CA LEU A 126 7.86 11.10 9.55
C LEU A 126 8.19 12.34 8.71
N ASP A 127 9.21 12.24 7.88
CA ASP A 127 9.44 13.15 6.76
C ASP A 127 8.47 12.82 5.62
N ILE A 128 7.51 13.71 5.38
CA ILE A 128 6.47 13.52 4.36
C ILE A 128 7.05 13.62 2.95
N GLY A 129 8.08 14.45 2.74
CA GLY A 129 8.76 14.56 1.45
C GLY A 129 9.41 13.23 1.06
N ALA A 130 10.22 12.65 1.96
CA ALA A 130 10.86 11.36 1.75
C ALA A 130 9.84 10.21 1.67
N LEU A 131 8.70 10.32 2.37
CA LEU A 131 7.61 9.35 2.23
C LEU A 131 7.02 9.34 0.81
N TYR A 132 6.85 10.52 0.18
CA TYR A 132 6.41 10.60 -1.22
C TYR A 132 7.43 10.03 -2.20
N GLU A 133 8.74 10.23 -1.96
CA GLU A 133 9.79 9.62 -2.76
C GLU A 133 9.74 8.08 -2.67
N TYR A 134 9.61 7.55 -1.45
CA TYR A 134 9.42 6.12 -1.21
C TYR A 134 8.20 5.55 -1.96
N ILE A 135 7.07 6.23 -1.89
CA ILE A 135 5.84 5.87 -2.58
C ILE A 135 6.06 5.79 -4.09
N SER A 136 6.75 6.78 -4.67
CA SER A 136 7.09 6.80 -6.10
C SER A 136 7.97 5.61 -6.50
N ASP A 137 9.01 5.34 -5.73
CA ASP A 137 9.96 4.26 -6.02
C ASP A 137 9.31 2.87 -5.85
N VAL A 138 8.45 2.69 -4.84
CA VAL A 138 7.68 1.44 -4.67
C VAL A 138 6.70 1.25 -5.82
N LYS A 139 5.98 2.31 -6.22
CA LYS A 139 5.07 2.25 -7.37
C LYS A 139 5.80 1.78 -8.62
N GLN A 140 6.93 2.41 -8.95
CA GLN A 140 7.74 2.04 -10.11
C GLN A 140 8.24 0.59 -10.01
N SER A 141 8.81 0.21 -8.88
CA SER A 141 9.32 -1.14 -8.62
C SER A 141 8.24 -2.23 -8.78
N THR A 142 7.02 -1.95 -8.31
CA THR A 142 5.88 -2.86 -8.46
C THR A 142 5.44 -2.96 -9.92
N GLU A 143 5.36 -1.85 -10.63
CA GLU A 143 4.96 -1.81 -12.04
C GLU A 143 5.97 -2.54 -12.93
N ASP A 144 7.27 -2.34 -12.72
CA ASP A 144 8.32 -3.09 -13.40
C ASP A 144 8.20 -4.61 -13.16
N THR A 145 7.88 -4.99 -11.92
CA THR A 145 7.65 -6.39 -11.55
C THR A 145 6.45 -6.97 -12.30
N VAL A 146 5.35 -6.23 -12.39
CA VAL A 146 4.11 -6.65 -13.06
C VAL A 146 4.30 -6.69 -14.58
N LEU A 147 4.99 -5.71 -15.16
CA LEU A 147 5.32 -5.68 -16.61
C LEU A 147 6.18 -6.87 -17.05
N GLY A 148 7.09 -7.33 -16.20
CA GLY A 148 7.93 -8.49 -16.45
C GLY A 148 7.21 -9.84 -16.32
N MET A 149 5.91 -9.88 -16.04
CA MET A 149 5.15 -11.12 -15.88
C MET A 149 4.46 -11.55 -17.18
N ASP A 150 4.32 -12.85 -17.33
CA ASP A 150 3.37 -13.46 -18.26
C ASP A 150 2.10 -13.94 -17.51
N PHE A 151 1.09 -14.28 -18.28
CA PHE A 151 -0.20 -14.74 -17.74
C PHE A 151 -0.08 -15.98 -16.83
N ASP A 152 0.85 -16.89 -17.11
CA ASP A 152 0.99 -18.14 -16.36
C ASP A 152 1.52 -17.90 -14.96
N LYS A 153 2.31 -16.85 -14.76
CA LYS A 153 2.78 -16.42 -13.45
C LYS A 153 1.66 -16.05 -12.49
N LEU A 154 0.53 -15.57 -12.99
CA LEU A 154 -0.60 -15.16 -12.15
C LEU A 154 -1.12 -16.24 -11.20
N LYS A 155 -1.00 -17.53 -11.57
CA LYS A 155 -1.46 -18.67 -10.77
C LYS A 155 -0.39 -19.23 -9.84
N THR A 156 0.83 -18.68 -9.89
CA THR A 156 1.92 -19.14 -9.04
C THR A 156 1.59 -18.86 -7.58
N LYS A 157 1.67 -19.89 -6.75
CA LYS A 157 1.53 -19.79 -5.30
C LYS A 157 2.83 -19.28 -4.68
N ILE A 158 2.73 -18.65 -3.52
CA ILE A 158 3.90 -18.22 -2.76
C ILE A 158 4.54 -19.45 -2.10
N PRO A 159 5.81 -19.79 -2.42
CA PRO A 159 6.48 -20.93 -1.82
C PRO A 159 6.78 -20.71 -0.32
N THR A 160 6.92 -21.80 0.41
CA THR A 160 7.20 -21.79 1.86
C THR A 160 8.47 -21.01 2.19
N GLU A 161 9.51 -21.12 1.38
CA GLU A 161 10.79 -20.44 1.59
C GLU A 161 10.64 -18.91 1.56
N ARG A 162 9.69 -18.39 0.75
CA ARG A 162 9.39 -16.95 0.73
C ARG A 162 8.63 -16.50 1.97
N ARG A 163 7.76 -17.37 2.49
CA ARG A 163 7.08 -17.12 3.77
C ARG A 163 8.09 -17.07 4.91
N GLU A 164 9.01 -18.02 4.97
CA GLU A 164 10.09 -18.07 5.97
C GLU A 164 10.98 -16.83 5.88
N LYS A 165 11.37 -16.44 4.65
CA LYS A 165 12.12 -15.20 4.40
C LYS A 165 11.38 -13.98 4.91
N LEU A 166 10.07 -13.85 4.61
CA LEU A 166 9.24 -12.75 5.09
C LEU A 166 9.25 -12.66 6.62
N ILE A 167 9.09 -13.78 7.31
CA ILE A 167 9.11 -13.86 8.78
C ILE A 167 10.49 -13.45 9.32
N SER A 168 11.59 -13.91 8.68
CA SER A 168 12.95 -13.61 9.12
C SER A 168 13.36 -12.15 8.98
N LEU A 169 12.68 -11.39 8.11
CA LEU A 169 12.92 -9.96 7.92
C LEU A 169 12.25 -9.09 8.98
N GLU A 170 11.35 -9.64 9.80
CA GLU A 170 10.61 -8.94 10.86
C GLU A 170 9.85 -7.68 10.40
N VAL A 171 9.53 -7.62 9.09
CA VAL A 171 8.79 -6.51 8.46
C VAL A 171 7.27 -6.58 8.68
N VAL A 172 6.82 -7.61 9.36
CA VAL A 172 5.45 -7.76 9.87
C VAL A 172 5.56 -8.02 11.37
N SER A 173 4.89 -7.22 12.18
CA SER A 173 4.89 -7.41 13.63
C SER A 173 4.33 -8.79 14.00
N ARG A 174 4.86 -9.38 15.08
CA ARG A 174 4.38 -10.66 15.62
C ARG A 174 3.11 -10.53 16.48
N SER A 175 2.56 -9.31 16.62
CA SER A 175 1.29 -9.09 17.30
C SER A 175 0.14 -9.76 16.54
N GLU A 176 -0.91 -10.15 17.26
CA GLU A 176 -2.12 -10.76 16.69
C GLU A 176 -2.75 -9.86 15.61
N ASP A 177 -2.74 -8.54 15.83
CA ASP A 177 -3.29 -7.53 14.93
C ASP A 177 -2.54 -7.40 13.60
N ALA A 178 -1.31 -7.92 13.49
CA ALA A 178 -0.48 -7.79 12.31
C ALA A 178 -0.10 -9.14 11.69
N PHE A 179 0.22 -10.16 12.49
CA PHE A 179 0.86 -11.39 11.99
C PHE A 179 -0.01 -12.22 11.04
N TRP A 180 -1.34 -12.09 11.14
CA TRP A 180 -2.27 -12.72 10.21
C TRP A 180 -2.04 -12.33 8.74
N LEU A 181 -1.39 -11.18 8.49
CA LEU A 181 -1.03 -10.72 7.13
C LEU A 181 -0.09 -11.71 6.43
N VAL A 182 0.82 -12.34 7.18
CA VAL A 182 1.75 -13.34 6.63
C VAL A 182 0.99 -14.49 5.99
N ASP A 183 0.03 -15.06 6.72
CA ASP A 183 -0.77 -16.17 6.21
C ASP A 183 -1.73 -15.71 5.11
N TYR A 184 -2.28 -14.51 5.24
CA TYR A 184 -3.16 -13.93 4.23
C TYR A 184 -2.46 -13.75 2.88
N TRP A 185 -1.25 -13.19 2.85
CA TRP A 185 -0.51 -13.01 1.60
C TRP A 185 0.05 -14.33 1.05
N CYS A 186 0.66 -15.14 1.89
CA CYS A 186 1.26 -16.41 1.48
C CYS A 186 0.22 -17.46 1.08
N GLY A 187 -1.03 -17.33 1.51
CA GLY A 187 -2.16 -18.16 1.06
C GLY A 187 -2.67 -17.79 -0.35
N LYS A 188 -2.29 -16.65 -0.90
CA LYS A 188 -2.71 -16.20 -2.23
C LYS A 188 -1.81 -16.74 -3.34
N ASP A 189 -2.28 -16.64 -4.57
CA ASP A 189 -1.46 -16.64 -5.77
C ASP A 189 -1.07 -15.18 -6.13
N ILE A 190 -0.18 -15.02 -7.11
CA ILE A 190 0.26 -13.69 -7.57
C ILE A 190 -0.91 -12.83 -8.01
N ARG A 191 -1.91 -13.40 -8.70
CA ARG A 191 -3.11 -12.66 -9.07
C ARG A 191 -3.86 -12.12 -7.85
N GLY A 192 -3.98 -12.91 -6.78
CA GLY A 192 -4.60 -12.48 -5.54
C GLY A 192 -3.84 -11.33 -4.84
N LEU A 193 -2.50 -11.30 -4.97
CA LEU A 193 -1.67 -10.19 -4.49
C LEU A 193 -1.89 -8.93 -5.34
N ILE A 194 -1.98 -9.06 -6.67
CA ILE A 194 -2.32 -7.93 -7.55
C ILE A 194 -3.70 -7.36 -7.19
N GLN A 195 -4.69 -8.22 -6.96
CA GLN A 195 -6.08 -7.84 -6.71
C GLN A 195 -6.34 -7.23 -5.34
N MET A 196 -5.43 -7.36 -4.40
CA MET A 196 -5.61 -6.80 -3.06
C MET A 196 -4.50 -5.81 -2.69
N PRO A 197 -3.26 -6.20 -2.41
CA PRO A 197 -2.20 -5.26 -2.06
C PRO A 197 -1.99 -4.13 -3.09
N PHE A 198 -2.07 -4.43 -4.42
CA PHE A 198 -1.70 -3.45 -5.45
C PHE A 198 -2.90 -2.67 -6.03
N SER A 199 -4.12 -2.99 -5.62
CA SER A 199 -5.30 -2.32 -6.16
C SER A 199 -6.37 -2.03 -5.10
N ARG A 200 -7.16 -3.00 -4.67
CA ARG A 200 -8.28 -2.76 -3.76
C ARG A 200 -7.87 -2.13 -2.42
N HIS A 201 -6.73 -2.54 -1.87
CA HIS A 201 -6.21 -1.98 -0.62
C HIS A 201 -5.89 -0.49 -0.75
N HIS A 202 -5.29 -0.10 -1.89
CA HIS A 202 -5.05 1.31 -2.20
C HIS A 202 -6.35 2.11 -2.29
N ILE A 203 -7.38 1.59 -3.01
CA ILE A 203 -8.69 2.27 -3.10
C ILE A 203 -9.24 2.55 -1.71
N MET A 204 -9.29 1.54 -0.83
CA MET A 204 -9.88 1.64 0.50
C MET A 204 -9.20 2.74 1.34
N HIS A 205 -7.88 2.76 1.34
CA HIS A 205 -7.12 3.76 2.11
C HIS A 205 -7.13 5.14 1.47
N THR A 206 -7.11 5.24 0.14
CA THR A 206 -7.20 6.54 -0.56
C THR A 206 -8.56 7.19 -0.30
N GLU A 207 -9.65 6.43 -0.32
CA GLU A 207 -10.98 6.94 0.08
C GLU A 207 -11.02 7.41 1.55
N ALA A 208 -10.34 6.68 2.44
CA ALA A 208 -10.24 7.11 3.82
C ALA A 208 -9.42 8.40 3.98
N MET A 209 -8.33 8.55 3.22
CA MET A 209 -7.54 9.79 3.19
C MET A 209 -8.35 10.99 2.68
N LEU A 210 -9.13 10.81 1.61
CA LEU A 210 -10.03 11.86 1.10
C LEU A 210 -11.10 12.24 2.13
N ARG A 211 -11.68 11.26 2.82
CA ARG A 211 -12.62 11.53 3.91
C ARG A 211 -11.98 12.31 5.06
N ILE A 212 -10.72 11.99 5.41
CA ILE A 212 -9.98 12.73 6.43
C ILE A 212 -9.78 14.17 5.96
N ARG A 213 -9.28 14.39 4.74
CA ARG A 213 -9.13 15.73 4.14
C ARG A 213 -10.42 16.54 4.23
N ASP A 214 -11.54 15.94 3.85
CA ASP A 214 -12.85 16.61 3.84
C ASP A 214 -13.37 16.92 5.25
N GLY A 215 -12.88 16.22 6.27
CA GLY A 215 -13.18 16.44 7.68
C GLY A 215 -12.27 17.45 8.40
N LEU A 216 -11.24 17.96 7.70
CA LEU A 216 -10.34 18.97 8.27
C LEU A 216 -11.02 20.34 8.37
N PRO A 217 -10.67 21.17 9.36
CA PRO A 217 -11.15 22.55 9.43
C PRO A 217 -10.76 23.31 8.16
N ARG A 218 -11.75 23.99 7.55
CA ARG A 218 -11.46 24.87 6.40
C ARG A 218 -10.57 26.01 6.87
N ARG A 219 -9.45 26.21 6.20
CA ARG A 219 -8.63 27.40 6.41
C ARG A 219 -9.33 28.59 5.78
N THR A 220 -9.67 29.56 6.60
CA THR A 220 -10.17 30.88 6.19
C THR A 220 -9.03 31.74 5.67
#